data_af336e935b8eca3a6a7fe285647e61dd
#
_entry.id   af336e935b8eca3a6a7fe285647e61dd
#
_cell.length_a   1.000
_cell.length_b   1.000
_cell.length_c   1.000
_cell.angle_alpha   90.00
_cell.angle_beta   90.00
_cell.angle_gamma   90.00
#
_symmetry.space_group_name_H-M   'P 1'
#
loop_
_entity.id
_entity.type
_entity.pdbx_description
1 polymer ?
#
loop_
_entity_poly.entity_id
_entity_poly.type
_entity_poly.pdbx_seq_one_letter_code
_entity_poly.pdbx_strand_id
1 'polypeptide(L)'
;SYAFNDKVSIGFGPTINRIDGKLESNLSLDPRAPDGEVKIKGDDTALGYNIGILVQATDSTRVGLTYHSKVKYKLDGDTKVNYGLLGALGQNPNQKFDASLDLTTPESVDFSVTHQLDDQWTLYAGSTWTRWSRLKEITVENEGVPAALAARGLGTITEEQNWHDTWAHAIGASYQLNKQWVLRTGFSVDQAPTNNENRSPRIPTGDRKIFSLGAGWSPTDDLTIDVAYSYLWEESVNVNNSNGRQAYSAKYENSANGFGVGATYRF
;
A
#
# COMPACT_ATOMS: atom_id res chain seq x y z
N SER A 1 22.44 -1.23 13.57
CA SER A 1 22.64 -2.69 13.53
C SER A 1 23.83 -3.09 14.41
N TYR A 2 23.78 -4.28 14.94
CA TYR A 2 24.82 -4.87 15.78
C TYR A 2 25.09 -6.31 15.33
N ALA A 3 26.36 -6.62 15.08
CA ALA A 3 26.81 -7.99 14.76
C ALA A 3 27.27 -8.66 16.07
N PHE A 4 26.63 -9.75 16.46
CA PHE A 4 27.05 -10.55 17.61
C PHE A 4 28.31 -11.36 17.29
N ASN A 5 28.40 -11.81 16.04
CA ASN A 5 29.54 -12.53 15.47
C ASN A 5 29.43 -12.46 13.94
N ASP A 6 30.33 -13.14 13.23
CA ASP A 6 30.37 -13.17 11.75
C ASP A 6 29.13 -13.81 11.11
N LYS A 7 28.29 -14.49 11.90
CA LYS A 7 27.12 -15.23 11.40
C LYS A 7 25.78 -14.59 11.77
N VAL A 8 25.71 -13.80 12.84
CA VAL A 8 24.44 -13.30 13.36
C VAL A 8 24.53 -11.80 13.60
N SER A 9 23.64 -11.06 12.99
CA SER A 9 23.43 -9.64 13.25
C SER A 9 21.95 -9.31 13.48
N ILE A 10 21.71 -8.27 14.29
CA ILE A 10 20.39 -7.70 14.52
C ILE A 10 20.37 -6.25 14.08
N GLY A 11 19.21 -5.80 13.67
CA GLY A 11 18.92 -4.42 13.36
C GLY A 11 17.68 -3.94 14.10
N PHE A 12 17.72 -2.70 14.55
CA PHE A 12 16.56 -1.99 15.06
C PHE A 12 16.57 -0.58 14.46
N GLY A 13 15.41 -0.11 14.03
CA GLY A 13 15.24 1.22 13.47
C GLY A 13 13.90 1.83 13.88
N PRO A 14 13.87 2.94 14.62
CA PRO A 14 12.66 3.72 14.75
C PRO A 14 12.33 4.39 13.41
N THR A 15 11.05 4.55 13.13
CA THR A 15 10.57 5.22 11.91
C THR A 15 9.61 6.35 12.27
N ILE A 16 9.72 7.46 11.54
CA ILE A 16 8.76 8.56 11.57
C ILE A 16 7.96 8.46 10.28
N ASN A 17 6.66 8.29 10.41
CA ASN A 17 5.77 8.03 9.28
C ASN A 17 4.75 9.15 9.20
N ARG A 18 4.59 9.75 8.01
CA ARG A 18 3.57 10.74 7.74
C ARG A 18 2.56 10.18 6.75
N ILE A 19 1.30 10.42 7.01
CA ILE A 19 0.19 10.13 6.12
C ILE A 19 -0.56 11.42 5.79
N ASP A 20 -0.95 11.57 4.53
CA ASP A 20 -1.86 12.61 4.05
C ASP A 20 -2.97 11.88 3.30
N GLY A 21 -4.19 12.03 3.79
CA GLY A 21 -5.38 11.36 3.28
C GLY A 21 -6.35 12.35 2.61
N LYS A 22 -6.88 11.94 1.46
CA LYS A 22 -7.93 12.67 0.76
C LYS A 22 -8.98 11.70 0.23
N LEU A 23 -10.24 11.92 0.63
CA LEU A 23 -11.40 11.20 0.13
C LEU A 23 -12.36 12.19 -0.54
N GLU A 24 -12.82 11.86 -1.73
CA GLU A 24 -13.80 12.65 -2.47
C GLU A 24 -14.93 11.75 -2.96
N SER A 25 -16.15 12.25 -2.89
CA SER A 25 -17.32 11.59 -3.46
C SER A 25 -18.40 12.60 -3.86
N ASN A 26 -19.19 12.23 -4.86
CA ASN A 26 -20.40 12.99 -5.19
C ASN A 26 -21.45 12.79 -4.09
N LEU A 27 -22.22 13.86 -3.83
CA LEU A 27 -23.33 13.87 -2.89
C LEU A 27 -24.63 14.15 -3.66
N SER A 28 -25.43 13.11 -3.89
CA SER A 28 -26.76 13.26 -4.50
C SER A 28 -27.81 13.27 -3.41
N LEU A 29 -28.42 14.44 -3.18
CA LEU A 29 -29.50 14.63 -2.20
C LEU A 29 -30.89 14.49 -2.83
N ASP A 30 -31.04 14.91 -4.07
CA ASP A 30 -32.27 14.83 -4.88
C ASP A 30 -31.90 14.50 -6.34
N PRO A 31 -32.45 13.45 -6.95
CA PRO A 31 -32.16 13.09 -8.34
C PRO A 31 -32.51 14.16 -9.39
N ARG A 32 -33.28 15.16 -8.99
CA ARG A 32 -33.71 16.29 -9.85
C ARG A 32 -32.83 17.52 -9.69
N ALA A 33 -31.89 17.52 -8.73
CA ALA A 33 -30.98 18.62 -8.47
C ALA A 33 -29.55 18.27 -8.92
N PRO A 34 -28.70 19.28 -9.19
CA PRO A 34 -27.27 19.02 -9.41
C PRO A 34 -26.66 18.30 -8.23
N ASP A 35 -25.79 17.34 -8.50
CA ASP A 35 -25.00 16.66 -7.49
C ASP A 35 -24.13 17.67 -6.73
N GLY A 36 -23.99 17.44 -5.44
CA GLY A 36 -23.00 18.09 -4.61
C GLY A 36 -21.70 17.27 -4.52
N GLU A 37 -20.79 17.72 -3.70
CA GLU A 37 -19.50 17.08 -3.46
C GLU A 37 -19.21 17.01 -1.96
N VAL A 38 -18.64 15.89 -1.51
CA VAL A 38 -18.01 15.75 -0.19
C VAL A 38 -16.53 15.53 -0.40
N LYS A 39 -15.69 16.33 0.26
CA LYS A 39 -14.26 16.27 0.22
C LYS A 39 -13.71 16.26 1.63
N ILE A 40 -13.03 15.19 2.00
CA ILE A 40 -12.42 14.97 3.30
C ILE A 40 -10.92 14.99 3.14
N LYS A 41 -10.22 15.74 3.98
CA LYS A 41 -8.76 15.77 4.05
C LYS A 41 -8.31 15.70 5.49
N GLY A 42 -7.19 15.03 5.73
CA GLY A 42 -6.54 14.99 7.02
C GLY A 42 -5.12 14.47 6.89
N ASP A 43 -4.27 14.83 7.82
CA ASP A 43 -2.90 14.32 7.88
C ASP A 43 -2.50 14.03 9.33
N ASP A 44 -1.49 13.18 9.49
CA ASP A 44 -0.86 12.89 10.78
C ASP A 44 0.56 12.38 10.60
N THR A 45 1.34 12.51 11.66
CA THR A 45 2.70 11.98 11.75
C THR A 45 2.84 11.10 12.99
N ALA A 46 3.16 9.82 12.79
CA ALA A 46 3.21 8.82 13.83
C ALA A 46 4.51 8.02 13.82
N LEU A 47 4.82 7.40 14.96
CA LEU A 47 6.02 6.61 15.14
C LEU A 47 5.76 5.13 14.90
N GLY A 48 6.71 4.48 14.27
CA GLY A 48 6.81 3.04 14.12
C GLY A 48 8.23 2.56 14.41
N TYR A 49 8.46 1.27 14.23
CA TYR A 49 9.79 0.68 14.33
C TYR A 49 9.90 -0.59 13.49
N ASN A 50 11.14 -0.93 13.15
CA ASN A 50 11.51 -2.19 12.52
C ASN A 50 12.52 -2.89 13.42
N ILE A 51 12.42 -4.22 13.48
CA ILE A 51 13.43 -5.07 14.09
C ILE A 51 13.71 -6.24 13.15
N GLY A 52 14.97 -6.57 12.96
CA GLY A 52 15.38 -7.65 12.07
C GLY A 52 16.54 -8.44 12.60
N ILE A 53 16.61 -9.69 12.19
CA ILE A 53 17.74 -10.58 12.41
C ILE A 53 18.21 -11.12 11.05
N LEU A 54 19.52 -11.17 10.87
CA LEU A 54 20.17 -11.74 9.70
C LEU A 54 21.15 -12.81 10.17
N VAL A 55 21.03 -14.00 9.58
CA VAL A 55 21.83 -15.17 9.94
C VAL A 55 22.54 -15.70 8.70
N GLN A 56 23.86 -15.81 8.75
CA GLN A 56 24.67 -16.56 7.80
C GLN A 56 24.61 -18.03 8.20
N ALA A 57 23.63 -18.77 7.65
CA ALA A 57 23.36 -20.16 8.02
C ALA A 57 24.47 -21.11 7.56
N THR A 58 25.01 -20.87 6.35
CA THR A 58 26.19 -21.51 5.79
C THR A 58 27.03 -20.47 5.06
N ASP A 59 28.20 -20.84 4.55
CA ASP A 59 29.03 -19.88 3.79
C ASP A 59 28.33 -19.35 2.54
N SER A 60 27.38 -20.10 1.97
CA SER A 60 26.63 -19.75 0.77
C SER A 60 25.16 -19.34 1.04
N THR A 61 24.66 -19.49 2.28
CA THR A 61 23.24 -19.28 2.58
C THR A 61 23.05 -18.24 3.68
N ARG A 62 22.25 -17.22 3.39
CA ARG A 62 21.84 -16.19 4.34
C ARG A 62 20.34 -16.19 4.49
N VAL A 63 19.87 -16.06 5.72
CA VAL A 63 18.45 -16.02 6.09
C VAL A 63 18.17 -14.74 6.85
N GLY A 64 17.10 -14.04 6.49
CA GLY A 64 16.64 -12.82 7.15
C GLY A 64 15.22 -12.96 7.66
N LEU A 65 14.94 -12.34 8.80
CA LEU A 65 13.60 -12.16 9.34
C LEU A 65 13.48 -10.72 9.82
N THR A 66 12.45 -10.02 9.35
CA THR A 66 12.19 -8.63 9.73
C THR A 66 10.74 -8.47 10.17
N TYR A 67 10.54 -7.75 11.26
CA TYR A 67 9.24 -7.31 11.73
C TYR A 67 9.13 -5.81 11.54
N HIS A 68 8.05 -5.36 10.89
CA HIS A 68 7.64 -3.97 10.78
C HIS A 68 6.42 -3.74 11.67
N SER A 69 6.51 -2.75 12.56
CA SER A 69 5.43 -2.46 13.49
C SER A 69 4.22 -1.85 12.77
N LYS A 70 3.03 -2.09 13.31
CA LYS A 70 1.87 -1.26 12.99
C LYS A 70 2.15 0.20 13.34
N VAL A 71 1.54 1.12 12.59
CA VAL A 71 1.56 2.55 12.88
C VAL A 71 0.12 3.03 13.11
N LYS A 72 -0.10 3.71 14.24
CA LYS A 72 -1.40 4.28 14.58
C LYS A 72 -1.38 5.76 14.24
N TYR A 73 -2.29 6.17 13.40
CA TYR A 73 -2.51 7.56 13.01
C TYR A 73 -3.83 8.06 13.57
N LYS A 74 -3.83 9.31 13.97
CA LYS A 74 -5.01 10.09 14.24
C LYS A 74 -4.99 11.28 13.30
N LEU A 75 -5.64 11.12 12.14
CA LEU A 75 -5.69 12.17 11.14
C LEU A 75 -6.68 13.24 11.59
N ASP A 76 -6.21 14.45 11.73
CA ASP A 76 -7.03 15.63 11.96
C ASP A 76 -7.09 16.46 10.68
N GLY A 77 -8.27 17.01 10.39
CA GLY A 77 -8.46 17.74 9.14
C GLY A 77 -9.83 18.37 8.96
N ASP A 78 -10.31 18.39 7.72
CA ASP A 78 -11.60 18.99 7.41
C ASP A 78 -12.43 18.20 6.39
N THR A 79 -13.74 18.24 6.60
CA THR A 79 -14.74 17.84 5.61
C THR A 79 -15.37 19.09 4.99
N LYS A 80 -15.22 19.23 3.67
CA LYS A 80 -15.92 20.25 2.88
C LYS A 80 -17.08 19.59 2.14
N VAL A 81 -18.25 20.20 2.27
CA VAL A 81 -19.46 19.72 1.59
C VAL A 81 -19.98 20.83 0.72
N ASN A 82 -20.22 20.50 -0.55
CA ASN A 82 -20.98 21.35 -1.47
C ASN A 82 -22.36 20.71 -1.68
N TYR A 83 -23.41 21.41 -1.35
CA TYR A 83 -24.78 20.97 -1.57
C TYR A 83 -25.31 21.61 -2.87
N GLY A 84 -25.19 20.92 -3.99
CA GLY A 84 -25.63 21.40 -5.29
C GLY A 84 -27.09 21.91 -5.29
N LEU A 85 -27.97 21.22 -4.54
CA LEU A 85 -29.37 21.65 -4.38
C LEU A 85 -29.49 23.04 -3.73
N LEU A 86 -28.72 23.37 -2.68
CA LEU A 86 -28.75 24.66 -2.03
C LEU A 86 -28.29 25.78 -2.96
N GLY A 87 -27.27 25.53 -3.77
CA GLY A 87 -26.82 26.46 -4.81
C GLY A 87 -27.89 26.73 -5.86
N ALA A 88 -28.62 25.69 -6.28
CA ALA A 88 -29.76 25.86 -7.20
C ALA A 88 -30.91 26.66 -6.61
N LEU A 89 -31.04 26.69 -5.27
CA LEU A 89 -32.02 27.50 -4.53
C LEU A 89 -31.50 28.90 -4.16
N GLY A 90 -30.32 29.31 -4.62
CA GLY A 90 -29.69 30.59 -4.35
C GLY A 90 -29.16 30.73 -2.91
N GLN A 91 -28.98 29.62 -2.20
CA GLN A 91 -28.38 29.56 -0.85
C GLN A 91 -26.90 29.22 -0.93
N ASN A 92 -26.13 29.49 0.15
CA ASN A 92 -24.72 29.06 0.19
C ASN A 92 -24.62 27.54 0.19
N PRO A 93 -24.08 26.92 -0.88
CA PRO A 93 -23.98 25.48 -0.97
C PRO A 93 -22.81 24.92 -0.16
N ASN A 94 -21.86 25.76 0.27
CA ASN A 94 -20.59 25.31 0.84
C ASN A 94 -20.65 25.32 2.36
N GLN A 95 -20.26 24.20 2.96
CA GLN A 95 -20.06 24.07 4.40
C GLN A 95 -18.72 23.38 4.68
N LYS A 96 -18.17 23.66 5.84
CA LYS A 96 -16.93 23.07 6.33
C LYS A 96 -17.12 22.60 7.76
N PHE A 97 -16.63 21.40 8.06
CA PHE A 97 -16.64 20.79 9.38
C PHE A 97 -15.25 20.32 9.73
N ASP A 98 -14.87 20.40 10.99
CA ASP A 98 -13.65 19.73 11.46
C ASP A 98 -13.89 18.22 11.44
N ALA A 99 -12.87 17.46 11.02
CA ALA A 99 -12.97 16.03 10.82
C ALA A 99 -11.80 15.30 11.42
N SER A 100 -12.05 14.12 11.96
CA SER A 100 -11.01 13.22 12.46
C SER A 100 -11.20 11.79 11.97
N LEU A 101 -10.09 11.04 11.88
CA LEU A 101 -10.07 9.65 11.47
C LEU A 101 -8.94 8.90 12.21
N ASP A 102 -9.29 7.86 12.94
CA ASP A 102 -8.32 6.91 13.48
C ASP A 102 -8.00 5.82 12.47
N LEU A 103 -6.74 5.73 12.03
CA LEU A 103 -6.27 4.73 11.08
C LEU A 103 -5.08 3.98 11.66
N THR A 104 -5.10 2.65 11.54
CA THR A 104 -3.94 1.82 11.90
C THR A 104 -3.46 1.04 10.70
N THR A 105 -2.23 1.34 10.23
CA THR A 105 -1.58 0.51 9.21
C THR A 105 -1.11 -0.81 9.82
N PRO A 106 -1.14 -1.91 9.05
CA PRO A 106 -0.81 -3.23 9.57
C PRO A 106 0.67 -3.38 9.90
N GLU A 107 0.96 -4.27 10.85
CA GLU A 107 2.27 -4.87 10.98
C GLU A 107 2.52 -5.92 9.90
N SER A 108 3.80 -6.15 9.58
CA SER A 108 4.22 -7.22 8.69
C SER A 108 5.43 -7.98 9.23
N VAL A 109 5.58 -9.21 8.74
CA VAL A 109 6.74 -10.06 8.98
C VAL A 109 7.28 -10.51 7.63
N ASP A 110 8.55 -10.22 7.38
CA ASP A 110 9.26 -10.60 6.17
C ASP A 110 10.27 -11.68 6.49
N PHE A 111 10.20 -12.78 5.77
CA PHE A 111 11.19 -13.84 5.75
C PHE A 111 11.90 -13.87 4.41
N SER A 112 13.23 -14.00 4.41
CA SER A 112 14.03 -14.02 3.19
C SER A 112 15.18 -15.01 3.26
N VAL A 113 15.50 -15.60 2.11
CA VAL A 113 16.65 -16.48 1.91
C VAL A 113 17.41 -16.01 0.67
N THR A 114 18.73 -15.92 0.81
CA THR A 114 19.67 -15.74 -0.30
C THR A 114 20.62 -16.92 -0.29
N HIS A 115 20.74 -17.60 -1.42
CA HIS A 115 21.62 -18.76 -1.57
C HIS A 115 22.52 -18.59 -2.80
N GLN A 116 23.83 -18.56 -2.58
CA GLN A 116 24.83 -18.59 -3.63
C GLN A 116 25.03 -20.04 -4.05
N LEU A 117 24.52 -20.40 -5.23
CA LEU A 117 24.58 -21.75 -5.75
C LEU A 117 26.00 -22.10 -6.24
N ASP A 118 26.63 -21.14 -6.92
CA ASP A 118 28.00 -21.17 -7.43
C ASP A 118 28.56 -19.75 -7.62
N ASP A 119 29.68 -19.59 -8.30
CA ASP A 119 30.33 -18.29 -8.56
C ASP A 119 29.49 -17.37 -9.48
N GLN A 120 28.52 -17.91 -10.22
CA GLN A 120 27.70 -17.17 -11.18
C GLN A 120 26.25 -17.02 -10.71
N TRP A 121 25.67 -18.02 -10.04
CA TRP A 121 24.27 -18.03 -9.69
C TRP A 121 24.02 -17.72 -8.23
N THR A 122 23.13 -16.76 -7.99
CA THR A 122 22.54 -16.50 -6.67
C THR A 122 21.02 -16.61 -6.76
N LEU A 123 20.42 -17.37 -5.87
CA LEU A 123 18.98 -17.58 -5.78
C LEU A 123 18.40 -16.80 -4.59
N TYR A 124 17.19 -16.32 -4.77
CA TYR A 124 16.45 -15.56 -3.76
C TYR A 124 15.07 -16.14 -3.56
N ALA A 125 14.61 -16.19 -2.31
CA ALA A 125 13.24 -16.49 -1.97
C ALA A 125 12.79 -15.58 -0.83
N GLY A 126 11.55 -15.17 -0.83
CA GLY A 126 10.99 -14.32 0.21
C GLY A 126 9.51 -14.58 0.41
N SER A 127 9.05 -14.28 1.63
CA SER A 127 7.65 -14.42 2.04
C SER A 127 7.32 -13.33 3.03
N THR A 128 6.27 -12.56 2.75
CA THR A 128 5.79 -11.49 3.61
C THR A 128 4.38 -11.80 4.07
N TRP A 129 4.17 -11.84 5.38
CA TRP A 129 2.83 -11.81 5.97
C TRP A 129 2.48 -10.40 6.41
N THR A 130 1.26 -9.94 6.07
CA THR A 130 0.76 -8.62 6.46
C THR A 130 -0.60 -8.75 7.14
N ARG A 131 -0.73 -8.15 8.33
CA ARG A 131 -1.95 -8.22 9.12
C ARG A 131 -3.00 -7.18 8.68
N TRP A 132 -3.50 -7.31 7.46
CA TRP A 132 -4.51 -6.41 6.90
C TRP A 132 -5.87 -6.54 7.59
N SER A 133 -6.13 -7.61 8.37
CA SER A 133 -7.34 -7.74 9.19
C SER A 133 -7.54 -6.64 10.23
N ARG A 134 -6.54 -5.74 10.40
CA ARG A 134 -6.68 -4.52 11.20
C ARG A 134 -7.57 -3.49 10.54
N LEU A 135 -7.64 -3.47 9.22
CA LEU A 135 -8.49 -2.53 8.48
C LEU A 135 -9.90 -3.10 8.36
N LYS A 136 -10.71 -2.86 9.40
CA LYS A 136 -12.11 -3.25 9.44
C LYS A 136 -13.01 -2.26 8.74
N GLU A 137 -12.76 -0.98 8.98
CA GLU A 137 -13.52 0.14 8.45
C GLU A 137 -12.65 1.40 8.39
N ILE A 138 -13.08 2.35 7.59
CA ILE A 138 -12.59 3.73 7.57
C ILE A 138 -13.74 4.58 8.07
N THR A 139 -13.62 5.16 9.27
CA THR A 139 -14.67 5.96 9.90
C THR A 139 -14.18 7.38 10.12
N VAL A 140 -14.80 8.33 9.45
CA VAL A 140 -14.56 9.77 9.60
C VAL A 140 -15.63 10.35 10.52
N GLU A 141 -15.23 11.01 11.59
CA GLU A 141 -16.09 11.74 12.50
C GLU A 141 -16.02 13.24 12.18
N ASN A 142 -17.18 13.87 11.93
CA ASN A 142 -17.29 15.28 11.63
C ASN A 142 -17.91 16.02 12.82
N GLU A 143 -17.21 17.05 13.31
CA GLU A 143 -17.66 17.87 14.45
C GLU A 143 -18.50 19.07 13.99
N GLY A 144 -19.45 19.49 14.83
CA GLY A 144 -20.25 20.68 14.58
C GLY A 144 -21.31 20.54 13.47
N VAL A 145 -21.57 19.31 13.02
CA VAL A 145 -22.58 19.05 11.98
C VAL A 145 -23.99 19.29 12.53
N PRO A 146 -24.84 20.10 11.87
CA PRO A 146 -26.22 20.31 12.27
C PRO A 146 -27.00 18.98 12.37
N ALA A 147 -27.86 18.85 13.39
CA ALA A 147 -28.56 17.59 13.69
C ALA A 147 -29.31 16.99 12.49
N ALA A 148 -29.92 17.84 11.64
CA ALA A 148 -30.62 17.41 10.43
C ALA A 148 -29.70 16.79 9.38
N LEU A 149 -28.42 17.19 9.33
CA LEU A 149 -27.42 16.65 8.42
C LEU A 149 -26.71 15.44 9.03
N ALA A 150 -26.48 15.45 10.34
CA ALA A 150 -25.97 14.29 11.07
C ALA A 150 -26.92 13.09 10.94
N ALA A 151 -28.24 13.31 11.05
CA ALA A 151 -29.26 12.28 10.84
C ALA A 151 -29.28 11.71 9.39
N ARG A 152 -28.64 12.40 8.43
CA ARG A 152 -28.46 11.94 7.04
C ARG A 152 -27.09 11.28 6.78
N GLY A 153 -26.32 11.04 7.85
CA GLY A 153 -25.03 10.35 7.79
C GLY A 153 -23.80 11.25 7.61
N LEU A 154 -23.95 12.59 7.73
CA LEU A 154 -22.81 13.50 7.62
C LEU A 154 -22.05 13.66 8.95
N GLY A 155 -22.61 13.27 10.08
CA GLY A 155 -21.91 13.30 11.37
C GLY A 155 -20.80 12.26 11.45
N THR A 156 -21.10 11.06 10.97
CA THR A 156 -20.12 9.96 10.89
C THR A 156 -20.25 9.30 9.52
N ILE A 157 -19.14 9.18 8.82
CA ILE A 157 -19.06 8.55 7.49
C ILE A 157 -18.21 7.30 7.64
N THR A 158 -18.83 6.13 7.51
CA THR A 158 -18.16 4.84 7.66
C THR A 158 -18.16 4.09 6.33
N GLU A 159 -17.00 3.56 5.94
CA GLU A 159 -16.81 2.65 4.81
C GLU A 159 -16.23 1.33 5.33
N GLU A 160 -17.03 0.29 5.34
CA GLU A 160 -16.61 -1.04 5.76
C GLU A 160 -15.59 -1.62 4.77
N GLN A 161 -14.51 -2.17 5.29
CA GLN A 161 -13.45 -2.79 4.51
C GLN A 161 -13.37 -4.29 4.80
N ASN A 162 -13.40 -4.69 6.07
CA ASN A 162 -13.32 -6.07 6.53
C ASN A 162 -12.21 -6.88 5.85
N TRP A 163 -11.04 -6.26 5.70
CA TRP A 163 -9.89 -6.87 5.06
C TRP A 163 -9.39 -8.08 5.85
N HIS A 164 -8.72 -9.00 5.17
CA HIS A 164 -8.11 -10.20 5.77
C HIS A 164 -6.58 -10.15 5.64
N ASP A 165 -5.90 -10.95 6.48
CA ASP A 165 -4.45 -11.08 6.44
C ASP A 165 -4.00 -11.70 5.13
N THR A 166 -2.86 -11.25 4.62
CA THR A 166 -2.35 -11.67 3.31
C THR A 166 -0.93 -12.19 3.39
N TRP A 167 -0.60 -13.00 2.39
CA TRP A 167 0.75 -13.43 2.09
C TRP A 167 1.19 -12.96 0.72
N ALA A 168 2.44 -12.52 0.64
CA ALA A 168 3.16 -12.33 -0.62
C ALA A 168 4.35 -13.29 -0.65
N HIS A 169 4.60 -13.91 -1.79
CA HIS A 169 5.74 -14.82 -2.00
C HIS A 169 6.50 -14.40 -3.23
N ALA A 170 7.83 -14.44 -3.15
CA ALA A 170 8.70 -14.08 -4.26
C ALA A 170 9.84 -15.08 -4.39
N ILE A 171 10.23 -15.35 -5.64
CA ILE A 171 11.44 -16.05 -5.99
C ILE A 171 12.22 -15.26 -7.03
N GLY A 172 13.52 -15.38 -7.03
CA GLY A 172 14.36 -14.68 -8.00
C GLY A 172 15.71 -15.33 -8.16
N ALA A 173 16.40 -14.91 -9.20
CA ALA A 173 17.76 -15.33 -9.48
C ALA A 173 18.57 -14.17 -10.05
N SER A 174 19.86 -14.16 -9.76
CA SER A 174 20.86 -13.38 -10.48
C SER A 174 21.91 -14.28 -11.09
N TYR A 175 22.36 -13.90 -12.28
CA TYR A 175 23.41 -14.60 -13.01
C TYR A 175 24.54 -13.62 -13.36
N GLN A 176 25.72 -13.86 -12.84
CA GLN A 176 26.92 -13.10 -13.18
C GLN A 176 27.45 -13.61 -14.52
N LEU A 177 27.10 -12.90 -15.60
CA LEU A 177 27.47 -13.26 -16.97
C LEU A 177 28.98 -13.15 -17.20
N ASN A 178 29.60 -12.10 -16.66
CA ASN A 178 31.02 -11.82 -16.64
C ASN A 178 31.32 -10.74 -15.58
N LYS A 179 32.56 -10.24 -15.50
CA LYS A 179 32.96 -9.22 -14.52
C LYS A 179 32.15 -7.93 -14.59
N GLN A 180 31.60 -7.61 -15.75
CA GLN A 180 30.90 -6.34 -15.99
C GLN A 180 29.37 -6.48 -15.97
N TRP A 181 28.82 -7.66 -16.22
CA TRP A 181 27.39 -7.86 -16.42
C TRP A 181 26.77 -8.84 -15.45
N VAL A 182 25.70 -8.42 -14.80
CA VAL A 182 24.80 -9.29 -14.01
C VAL A 182 23.40 -9.21 -14.57
N LEU A 183 22.76 -10.35 -14.80
CA LEU A 183 21.35 -10.45 -15.21
C LEU A 183 20.52 -10.89 -14.02
N ARG A 184 19.28 -10.40 -13.93
CA ARG A 184 18.37 -10.70 -12.81
C ARG A 184 16.98 -10.99 -13.34
N THR A 185 16.30 -11.92 -12.69
CA THR A 185 14.88 -12.21 -12.94
C THR A 185 14.18 -12.52 -11.65
N GLY A 186 12.87 -12.26 -11.59
CA GLY A 186 12.05 -12.56 -10.42
C GLY A 186 10.59 -12.74 -10.79
N PHE A 187 9.92 -13.50 -9.96
CA PHE A 187 8.48 -13.67 -10.00
C PHE A 187 7.90 -13.59 -8.60
N SER A 188 6.77 -12.91 -8.44
CA SER A 188 6.07 -12.85 -7.16
C SER A 188 4.56 -12.99 -7.33
N VAL A 189 3.94 -13.50 -6.28
CA VAL A 189 2.49 -13.53 -6.08
C VAL A 189 2.17 -12.78 -4.79
N ASP A 190 1.14 -11.93 -4.82
CA ASP A 190 0.75 -11.08 -3.70
C ASP A 190 -0.77 -11.12 -3.57
N GLN A 191 -1.27 -11.62 -2.44
CA GLN A 191 -2.69 -11.72 -2.17
C GLN A 191 -3.30 -10.34 -1.91
N ALA A 192 -4.46 -10.08 -2.50
CA ALA A 192 -5.23 -8.88 -2.18
C ALA A 192 -5.96 -9.05 -0.85
N PRO A 193 -5.97 -8.05 0.04
CA PRO A 193 -6.66 -8.15 1.33
C PRO A 193 -8.17 -7.97 1.21
N THR A 194 -8.67 -7.48 0.09
CA THR A 194 -10.08 -7.14 -0.13
C THR A 194 -10.95 -8.38 -0.29
N ASN A 195 -12.22 -8.25 0.03
CA ASN A 195 -13.24 -9.28 -0.16
C ASN A 195 -14.34 -8.81 -1.12
N ASN A 196 -15.13 -9.74 -1.64
CA ASN A 196 -16.17 -9.41 -2.64
C ASN A 196 -17.37 -8.64 -2.08
N GLU A 197 -17.58 -8.70 -0.76
CA GLU A 197 -18.71 -8.02 -0.10
C GLU A 197 -18.45 -6.52 0.08
N ASN A 198 -17.23 -6.15 0.51
CA ASN A 198 -16.88 -4.79 0.90
C ASN A 198 -15.97 -4.09 -0.12
N ARG A 199 -15.66 -4.75 -1.27
CA ARG A 199 -14.80 -4.14 -2.30
C ARG A 199 -15.46 -2.91 -2.89
N SER A 200 -14.80 -1.76 -2.74
CA SER A 200 -15.27 -0.49 -3.28
C SER A 200 -14.59 -0.14 -4.61
N PRO A 201 -15.17 0.77 -5.41
CA PRO A 201 -14.50 1.28 -6.63
C PRO A 201 -13.21 2.05 -6.36
N ARG A 202 -12.95 2.43 -5.10
CA ARG A 202 -11.72 3.15 -4.72
C ARG A 202 -10.50 2.25 -4.66
N ILE A 203 -10.69 0.98 -4.22
CA ILE A 203 -9.61 -0.01 -4.09
C ILE A 203 -10.08 -1.34 -4.71
N PRO A 204 -10.25 -1.38 -6.04
CA PRO A 204 -10.76 -2.57 -6.72
C PRO A 204 -9.62 -3.55 -7.03
N THR A 205 -8.90 -4.03 -6.01
CA THR A 205 -7.73 -4.89 -6.18
C THR A 205 -8.07 -6.36 -6.12
N GLY A 206 -7.39 -7.16 -6.94
CA GLY A 206 -7.33 -8.62 -6.90
C GLY A 206 -5.91 -9.11 -6.60
N ASP A 207 -5.76 -10.43 -6.53
CA ASP A 207 -4.44 -11.06 -6.35
C ASP A 207 -3.50 -10.67 -7.49
N ARG A 208 -2.27 -10.33 -7.15
CA ARG A 208 -1.26 -9.79 -8.06
C ARG A 208 -0.21 -10.83 -8.41
N LYS A 209 0.22 -10.79 -9.66
CA LYS A 209 1.39 -11.53 -10.14
C LYS A 209 2.34 -10.53 -10.78
N ILE A 210 3.62 -10.63 -10.46
CA ILE A 210 4.62 -9.69 -10.93
C ILE A 210 5.79 -10.49 -11.51
N PHE A 211 6.13 -10.19 -12.76
CA PHE A 211 7.35 -10.69 -13.38
C PHE A 211 8.32 -9.53 -13.58
N SER A 212 9.58 -9.76 -13.22
CA SER A 212 10.63 -8.74 -13.28
C SER A 212 11.88 -9.25 -13.98
N LEU A 213 12.51 -8.36 -14.75
CA LEU A 213 13.81 -8.54 -15.39
C LEU A 213 14.71 -7.36 -15.01
N GLY A 214 16.00 -7.63 -14.88
CA GLY A 214 16.99 -6.59 -14.61
C GLY A 214 18.36 -6.94 -15.16
N ALA A 215 19.16 -5.89 -15.38
CA ALA A 215 20.56 -6.02 -15.73
C ALA A 215 21.37 -4.94 -15.02
N GLY A 216 22.54 -5.31 -14.51
CA GLY A 216 23.55 -4.41 -13.98
C GLY A 216 24.78 -4.43 -14.89
N TRP A 217 25.28 -3.26 -15.22
CA TRP A 217 26.48 -3.07 -16.02
C TRP A 217 27.49 -2.23 -15.25
N SER A 218 28.69 -2.82 -15.04
CA SER A 218 29.82 -2.17 -14.39
C SER A 218 30.92 -1.91 -15.42
N PRO A 219 30.90 -0.77 -16.15
CA PRO A 219 31.92 -0.43 -17.15
C PRO A 219 33.31 -0.23 -16.53
N THR A 220 33.36 0.19 -15.26
CA THR A 220 34.57 0.30 -14.43
C THR A 220 34.30 -0.30 -13.06
N ASP A 221 35.35 -0.48 -12.25
CA ASP A 221 35.24 -1.00 -10.89
C ASP A 221 34.43 -0.05 -9.96
N ASP A 222 34.38 1.23 -10.31
CA ASP A 222 33.75 2.29 -9.50
C ASP A 222 32.31 2.61 -9.92
N LEU A 223 31.93 2.31 -11.17
CA LEU A 223 30.60 2.66 -11.71
C LEU A 223 29.77 1.42 -12.02
N THR A 224 28.56 1.38 -11.48
CA THR A 224 27.53 0.40 -11.85
C THR A 224 26.27 1.11 -12.31
N ILE A 225 25.70 0.69 -13.42
CA ILE A 225 24.42 1.13 -13.96
C ILE A 225 23.46 -0.04 -13.92
N ASP A 226 22.34 0.13 -13.24
CA ASP A 226 21.27 -0.87 -13.14
C ASP A 226 20.05 -0.43 -13.94
N VAL A 227 19.45 -1.35 -14.68
CA VAL A 227 18.16 -1.17 -15.33
C VAL A 227 17.23 -2.31 -14.92
N ALA A 228 15.96 -1.99 -14.73
CA ALA A 228 14.94 -2.96 -14.35
C ALA A 228 13.62 -2.69 -15.08
N TYR A 229 12.91 -3.75 -15.36
CA TYR A 229 11.56 -3.75 -15.87
C TYR A 229 10.71 -4.73 -15.06
N SER A 230 9.47 -4.35 -14.76
CA SER A 230 8.49 -5.21 -14.09
C SER A 230 7.15 -5.08 -14.78
N TYR A 231 6.50 -6.22 -14.98
CA TYR A 231 5.11 -6.29 -15.41
C TYR A 231 4.26 -6.89 -14.29
N LEU A 232 3.27 -6.12 -13.86
CA LEU A 232 2.28 -6.52 -12.87
C LEU A 232 0.94 -6.73 -13.56
N TRP A 233 0.25 -7.81 -13.23
CA TRP A 233 -1.16 -8.01 -13.56
C TRP A 233 -1.92 -8.52 -12.35
N GLU A 234 -3.18 -8.13 -12.26
CA GLU A 234 -4.09 -8.55 -11.19
C GLU A 234 -5.13 -9.53 -11.73
N GLU A 235 -5.62 -10.38 -10.84
CA GLU A 235 -6.81 -11.18 -11.15
C GLU A 235 -8.02 -10.27 -11.27
N SER A 236 -8.88 -10.54 -12.25
CA SER A 236 -10.11 -9.77 -12.47
C SER A 236 -11.01 -9.86 -11.24
N VAL A 237 -11.54 -8.73 -10.80
CA VAL A 237 -12.45 -8.65 -9.66
C VAL A 237 -13.74 -7.93 -10.02
N ASN A 238 -14.82 -8.33 -9.38
CA ASN A 238 -16.10 -7.64 -9.48
C ASN A 238 -16.27 -6.71 -8.28
N VAL A 239 -16.76 -5.50 -8.55
CA VAL A 239 -17.23 -4.56 -7.56
C VAL A 239 -18.75 -4.47 -7.72
N ASN A 240 -19.48 -4.81 -6.66
CA ASN A 240 -20.92 -4.66 -6.56
C ASN A 240 -21.22 -3.80 -5.33
N ASN A 241 -21.28 -2.49 -5.52
CA ASN A 241 -21.48 -1.53 -4.45
C ASN A 241 -22.87 -0.90 -4.58
N SER A 242 -23.59 -0.78 -3.46
CA SER A 242 -24.90 -0.14 -3.40
C SER A 242 -25.04 0.63 -2.09
N ASN A 243 -25.46 1.88 -2.20
CA ASN A 243 -25.82 2.71 -1.03
C ASN A 243 -27.33 2.73 -0.74
N GLY A 244 -28.09 1.78 -1.30
CA GLY A 244 -29.55 1.68 -1.17
C GLY A 244 -30.33 2.64 -2.08
N ARG A 245 -29.66 3.58 -2.76
CA ARG A 245 -30.26 4.51 -3.74
C ARG A 245 -29.70 4.32 -5.14
N GLN A 246 -28.41 4.00 -5.23
CA GLN A 246 -27.70 3.77 -6.48
C GLN A 246 -26.93 2.45 -6.36
N ALA A 247 -26.95 1.65 -7.41
CA ALA A 247 -26.16 0.44 -7.52
C ALA A 247 -25.05 0.67 -8.55
N TYR A 248 -23.84 0.26 -8.20
CA TYR A 248 -22.70 0.26 -9.08
C TYR A 248 -22.18 -1.17 -9.23
N SER A 249 -22.08 -1.65 -10.45
CA SER A 249 -21.51 -2.96 -10.75
C SER A 249 -20.53 -2.84 -11.90
N ALA A 250 -19.30 -3.28 -11.68
CA ALA A 250 -18.26 -3.28 -12.71
C ALA A 250 -17.25 -4.40 -12.47
N LYS A 251 -16.66 -4.89 -13.55
CA LYS A 251 -15.50 -5.78 -13.53
C LYS A 251 -14.24 -4.94 -13.71
N TYR A 252 -13.24 -5.17 -12.86
CA TYR A 252 -11.95 -4.51 -12.92
C TYR A 252 -10.87 -5.49 -13.35
N GLU A 253 -10.02 -5.04 -14.25
CA GLU A 253 -8.83 -5.74 -14.74
C GLU A 253 -7.68 -4.72 -14.73
N ASN A 254 -6.72 -4.94 -13.81
CA ASN A 254 -5.62 -4.00 -13.63
C ASN A 254 -4.29 -4.60 -14.08
N SER A 255 -3.46 -3.78 -14.68
CA SER A 255 -2.07 -4.10 -14.99
C SER A 255 -1.19 -2.86 -14.92
N ALA A 256 0.09 -3.05 -14.66
CA ALA A 256 1.05 -1.96 -14.63
C ALA A 256 2.41 -2.40 -15.20
N ASN A 257 3.12 -1.43 -15.77
CA ASN A 257 4.50 -1.56 -16.22
C ASN A 257 5.38 -0.64 -15.37
N GLY A 258 6.45 -1.18 -14.82
CA GLY A 258 7.45 -0.44 -14.06
C GLY A 258 8.80 -0.45 -14.76
N PHE A 259 9.45 0.70 -14.86
CA PHE A 259 10.81 0.85 -15.36
C PHE A 259 11.65 1.55 -14.31
N GLY A 260 12.84 1.04 -14.06
CA GLY A 260 13.80 1.63 -13.14
C GLY A 260 15.19 1.73 -13.77
N VAL A 261 15.87 2.84 -13.50
CA VAL A 261 17.30 3.05 -13.82
C VAL A 261 17.97 3.58 -12.57
N GLY A 262 19.12 3.02 -12.23
CA GLY A 262 19.96 3.44 -11.12
C GLY A 262 21.42 3.53 -11.54
N ALA A 263 22.17 4.40 -10.89
CA ALA A 263 23.63 4.46 -11.02
C ALA A 263 24.25 4.53 -9.63
N THR A 264 25.29 3.73 -9.43
CA THR A 264 26.10 3.72 -8.20
C THR A 264 27.54 4.02 -8.56
N TYR A 265 28.11 5.05 -7.93
CA TYR A 265 29.53 5.37 -8.05
C TYR A 265 30.21 5.23 -6.68
N ARG A 266 31.35 4.55 -6.66
CA ARG A 266 32.20 4.40 -5.47
C ARG A 266 33.44 5.26 -5.64
N PHE A 267 33.75 6.07 -4.66
CA PHE A 267 34.91 6.98 -4.64
C PHE A 267 35.80 6.72 -3.43
#